data_88f49e6236fdb261ac2df69f40588f9d
#
_entry.id   88f49e6236fdb261ac2df69f40588f9d
#
_cell.length_a   1.000
_cell.length_b   1.000
_cell.length_c   1.000
_cell.angle_alpha   90.00
_cell.angle_beta   90.00
_cell.angle_gamma   90.00
#
_symmetry.space_group_name_H-M   'P 1'
#
loop_
_entity.id
_entity.type
_entity.pdbx_description
1 polymer ?
#
loop_
_entity_poly.entity_id
_entity_poly.type
_entity_poly.pdbx_seq_one_letter_code
_entity_poly.pdbx_strand_id
1 'polypeptide(L)'
;MITCSTIPGKIVCRLVWAMGEEESRKYIDLSLSAIPGDFQGKLLEIPVGTGVLTMPLYRELSSAEITCMDDSPDMIVRAERRANAMQLSNVSFRQGDVGALPFENESFDIVLSQNGFHAFPDKEAAWKETYRVLKPGGTFCGCFYVKGEVSRTDRLINRFYVKKGYFSPPFETMESLNTRLNSLYAETKLGSVKSIAYFSCVKKR
;
A
#
# COMPACT_ATOMS: atom_id res chain seq x y z
N MET A 1 -5.81 4.42 9.62
CA MET A 1 -6.68 4.51 8.42
C MET A 1 -8.11 4.20 8.82
N ILE A 2 -9.08 5.01 8.41
CA ILE A 2 -10.49 4.79 8.72
C ILE A 2 -11.03 3.90 7.60
N THR A 3 -11.33 2.65 7.92
CA THR A 3 -11.93 1.73 6.95
C THR A 3 -13.42 2.03 6.77
N CYS A 4 -13.95 1.85 5.56
CA CYS A 4 -15.38 2.03 5.27
C CYS A 4 -16.28 0.98 5.96
N SER A 5 -15.73 0.09 6.79
CA SER A 5 -16.47 -0.94 7.53
C SER A 5 -17.23 -0.41 8.75
N THR A 6 -16.88 0.78 9.26
CA THR A 6 -17.54 1.42 10.42
C THR A 6 -18.39 2.60 9.96
N ILE A 7 -19.43 2.98 10.71
CA ILE A 7 -20.27 4.14 10.40
C ILE A 7 -19.45 5.43 10.23
N PRO A 8 -18.53 5.80 11.15
CA PRO A 8 -17.62 6.94 10.92
C PRO A 8 -16.73 6.77 9.70
N GLY A 9 -16.27 5.55 9.41
CA GLY A 9 -15.47 5.23 8.24
C GLY A 9 -16.23 5.46 6.93
N LYS A 10 -17.48 5.02 6.85
CA LYS A 10 -18.36 5.24 5.69
C LYS A 10 -18.58 6.72 5.42
N ILE A 11 -18.79 7.53 6.47
CA ILE A 11 -18.94 8.97 6.34
C ILE A 11 -17.67 9.62 5.80
N VAL A 12 -16.49 9.26 6.31
CA VAL A 12 -15.20 9.77 5.82
C VAL A 12 -14.95 9.34 4.37
N CYS A 13 -15.22 8.07 4.02
CA CYS A 13 -15.09 7.60 2.64
C CYS A 13 -15.98 8.42 1.70
N ARG A 14 -17.21 8.70 2.07
CA ARG A 14 -18.14 9.46 1.24
C ARG A 14 -17.81 10.96 1.18
N LEU A 15 -17.41 11.56 2.28
CA LEU A 15 -17.13 12.99 2.37
C LEU A 15 -15.74 13.36 1.83
N VAL A 16 -14.72 12.63 2.17
CA VAL A 16 -13.32 12.93 1.79
C VAL A 16 -12.99 12.31 0.44
N TRP A 17 -13.26 11.01 0.28
CA TRP A 17 -12.84 10.25 -0.89
C TRP A 17 -13.84 10.23 -2.02
N ALA A 18 -15.06 10.76 -1.80
CA ALA A 18 -16.18 10.68 -2.74
C ALA A 18 -16.49 9.23 -3.19
N MET A 19 -16.27 8.26 -2.31
CA MET A 19 -16.43 6.83 -2.56
C MET A 19 -17.55 6.22 -1.72
N GLY A 20 -18.33 5.35 -2.33
CA GLY A 20 -19.24 4.41 -1.68
C GLY A 20 -18.55 3.11 -1.27
N GLU A 21 -19.33 2.13 -0.83
CA GLU A 21 -18.82 0.81 -0.45
C GLU A 21 -18.28 0.03 -1.65
N GLU A 22 -18.97 0.10 -2.78
CA GLU A 22 -18.59 -0.59 -4.01
C GLU A 22 -17.23 -0.08 -4.53
N GLU A 23 -17.06 1.24 -4.64
CA GLU A 23 -15.80 1.84 -5.07
C GLU A 23 -14.66 1.55 -4.09
N SER A 24 -14.98 1.52 -2.79
CA SER A 24 -14.00 1.17 -1.75
C SER A 24 -13.55 -0.28 -1.83
N ARG A 25 -14.44 -1.22 -2.12
CA ARG A 25 -14.07 -2.62 -2.38
C ARG A 25 -13.26 -2.74 -3.66
N LYS A 26 -13.74 -2.11 -4.72
CA LYS A 26 -13.13 -2.17 -6.05
C LYS A 26 -11.66 -1.80 -6.04
N TYR A 27 -11.27 -0.67 -5.41
CA TYR A 27 -9.85 -0.30 -5.41
C TYR A 27 -9.00 -1.26 -4.56
N ILE A 28 -9.53 -1.80 -3.46
CA ILE A 28 -8.84 -2.80 -2.63
C ILE A 28 -8.61 -4.07 -3.45
N ASP A 29 -9.67 -4.61 -4.06
CA ASP A 29 -9.59 -5.84 -4.86
C ASP A 29 -8.61 -5.68 -6.02
N LEU A 30 -8.68 -4.55 -6.73
CA LEU A 30 -7.77 -4.25 -7.84
C LEU A 30 -6.31 -4.08 -7.40
N SER A 31 -6.06 -3.46 -6.24
CA SER A 31 -4.70 -3.28 -5.71
C SER A 31 -4.06 -4.58 -5.20
N LEU A 32 -4.87 -5.57 -4.82
CA LEU A 32 -4.42 -6.88 -4.35
C LEU A 32 -4.44 -7.95 -5.45
N SER A 33 -5.08 -7.69 -6.59
CA SER A 33 -5.29 -8.67 -7.67
C SER A 33 -3.98 -9.21 -8.31
N ALA A 34 -2.86 -8.54 -8.09
CA ALA A 34 -1.55 -8.97 -8.57
C ALA A 34 -0.91 -10.07 -7.70
N ILE A 35 -1.49 -10.36 -6.53
CA ILE A 35 -1.01 -11.42 -5.63
C ILE A 35 -1.76 -12.70 -5.97
N PRO A 36 -1.09 -13.75 -6.50
CA PRO A 36 -1.75 -15.01 -6.78
C PRO A 36 -2.32 -15.67 -5.52
N GLY A 37 -3.49 -16.30 -5.62
CA GLY A 37 -4.12 -16.96 -4.48
C GLY A 37 -3.37 -18.21 -3.96
N ASP A 38 -2.46 -18.74 -4.77
CA ASP A 38 -1.56 -19.86 -4.44
C ASP A 38 -0.10 -19.43 -4.20
N PHE A 39 0.12 -18.13 -3.95
CA PHE A 39 1.47 -17.58 -3.76
C PHE A 39 2.19 -18.20 -2.56
N GLN A 40 3.44 -18.63 -2.77
CA GLN A 40 4.27 -19.33 -1.78
C GLN A 40 5.64 -18.67 -1.53
N GLY A 41 5.88 -17.51 -2.13
CA GLY A 41 7.16 -16.79 -2.03
C GLY A 41 7.25 -15.86 -0.83
N LYS A 42 8.23 -14.94 -0.88
CA LYS A 42 8.44 -13.89 0.13
C LYS A 42 7.72 -12.62 -0.26
N LEU A 43 6.86 -12.12 0.63
CA LEU A 43 6.12 -10.89 0.46
C LEU A 43 6.52 -9.88 1.54
N LEU A 44 6.83 -8.64 1.14
CA LEU A 44 6.98 -7.49 2.03
C LEU A 44 5.75 -6.59 1.88
N GLU A 45 5.05 -6.31 2.99
CA GLU A 45 4.06 -5.23 3.05
C GLU A 45 4.62 -4.03 3.80
N ILE A 46 4.57 -2.84 3.17
CA ILE A 46 4.96 -1.58 3.78
C ILE A 46 4.17 -0.37 3.23
N PRO A 47 3.50 0.42 4.08
CA PRO A 47 3.25 0.20 5.50
C PRO A 47 2.11 -0.79 5.71
N VAL A 48 2.19 -1.60 6.78
CA VAL A 48 1.11 -2.53 7.12
C VAL A 48 -0.08 -1.83 7.76
N GLY A 49 0.14 -0.67 8.38
CA GLY A 49 -0.89 0.01 9.13
C GLY A 49 -1.49 -0.88 10.22
N THR A 50 -2.81 -1.00 10.25
CA THR A 50 -3.50 -1.89 11.21
C THR A 50 -3.71 -3.32 10.69
N GLY A 51 -3.24 -3.64 9.49
CA GLY A 51 -3.43 -4.95 8.84
C GLY A 51 -4.87 -5.31 8.50
N VAL A 52 -5.80 -4.34 8.58
CA VAL A 52 -7.24 -4.63 8.39
C VAL A 52 -7.60 -5.06 6.98
N LEU A 53 -6.84 -4.62 5.98
CA LEU A 53 -7.08 -4.93 4.57
C LEU A 53 -6.41 -6.24 4.14
N THR A 54 -5.25 -6.55 4.71
CA THR A 54 -4.33 -7.55 4.19
C THR A 54 -4.29 -8.84 5.01
N MET A 55 -4.53 -8.79 6.33
CA MET A 55 -4.53 -10.01 7.16
C MET A 55 -5.56 -11.08 6.70
N PRO A 56 -6.78 -10.74 6.22
CA PRO A 56 -7.67 -11.76 5.65
C PRO A 56 -7.08 -12.48 4.44
N LEU A 57 -6.36 -11.76 3.55
CA LEU A 57 -5.65 -12.35 2.42
C LEU A 57 -4.51 -13.26 2.91
N TYR A 58 -3.74 -12.83 3.91
CA TYR A 58 -2.60 -13.59 4.41
C TYR A 58 -2.98 -14.92 5.07
N ARG A 59 -4.19 -15.02 5.58
CA ARG A 59 -4.74 -16.29 6.06
C ARG A 59 -4.91 -17.32 4.93
N GLU A 60 -5.29 -16.86 3.74
CA GLU A 60 -5.43 -17.73 2.58
C GLU A 60 -4.06 -18.10 1.96
N LEU A 61 -3.04 -17.28 2.16
CA LEU A 61 -1.67 -17.47 1.67
C LEU A 61 -0.78 -18.21 2.70
N SER A 62 -1.27 -19.29 3.30
CA SER A 62 -0.61 -19.97 4.42
C SER A 62 0.80 -20.51 4.13
N SER A 63 1.15 -20.71 2.86
CA SER A 63 2.47 -21.16 2.41
C SER A 63 3.45 -20.02 2.08
N ALA A 64 3.00 -18.75 2.10
CA ALA A 64 3.86 -17.61 1.86
C ALA A 64 4.59 -17.17 3.13
N GLU A 65 5.80 -16.65 3.00
CA GLU A 65 6.55 -15.96 4.04
C GLU A 65 6.29 -14.46 3.95
N ILE A 66 5.57 -13.89 4.91
CA ILE A 66 5.11 -12.51 4.85
C ILE A 66 5.80 -11.68 5.93
N THR A 67 6.47 -10.60 5.52
CA THR A 67 7.04 -9.60 6.41
C THR A 67 6.23 -8.32 6.31
N CYS A 68 5.70 -7.86 7.44
CA CYS A 68 4.94 -6.63 7.55
C CYS A 68 5.75 -5.56 8.27
N MET A 69 5.89 -4.38 7.65
CA MET A 69 6.61 -3.25 8.26
C MET A 69 5.73 -2.01 8.40
N ASP A 70 6.02 -1.22 9.41
CA ASP A 70 5.48 0.14 9.60
C ASP A 70 6.47 0.96 10.43
N ASP A 71 6.52 2.27 10.22
CA ASP A 71 7.34 3.18 11.04
C ASP A 71 6.70 3.39 12.43
N SER A 72 5.37 3.32 12.50
CA SER A 72 4.61 3.53 13.73
C SER A 72 4.56 2.26 14.59
N PRO A 73 5.13 2.27 15.82
CA PRO A 73 5.02 1.14 16.73
C PRO A 73 3.57 0.81 17.11
N ASP A 74 2.69 1.82 17.18
CA ASP A 74 1.26 1.62 17.45
C ASP A 74 0.56 0.83 16.32
N MET A 75 0.96 1.04 15.06
CA MET A 75 0.43 0.30 13.93
C MET A 75 0.91 -1.16 13.97
N ILE A 76 2.17 -1.39 14.24
CA ILE A 76 2.73 -2.74 14.43
C ILE A 76 1.95 -3.50 15.50
N VAL A 77 1.79 -2.95 16.70
CA VAL A 77 1.05 -3.59 17.79
C VAL A 77 -0.38 -3.94 17.39
N ARG A 78 -1.07 -3.08 16.63
CA ARG A 78 -2.43 -3.33 16.15
C ARG A 78 -2.48 -4.42 15.09
N ALA A 79 -1.52 -4.44 14.17
CA ALA A 79 -1.41 -5.46 13.14
C ALA A 79 -1.10 -6.83 13.76
N GLU A 80 -0.14 -6.91 14.71
CA GLU A 80 0.19 -8.12 15.46
C GLU A 80 -1.01 -8.69 16.21
N ARG A 81 -1.76 -7.84 16.93
CA ARG A 81 -2.98 -8.26 17.63
C ARG A 81 -4.00 -8.88 16.67
N ARG A 82 -4.13 -8.32 15.48
CA ARG A 82 -5.03 -8.84 14.46
C ARG A 82 -4.55 -10.18 13.91
N ALA A 83 -3.27 -10.29 13.56
CA ALA A 83 -2.67 -11.55 13.11
C ALA A 83 -2.82 -12.65 14.14
N ASN A 84 -2.53 -12.37 15.41
CA ASN A 84 -2.68 -13.31 16.52
C ASN A 84 -4.15 -13.76 16.70
N ALA A 85 -5.10 -12.81 16.64
CA ALA A 85 -6.54 -13.13 16.72
C ALA A 85 -7.02 -14.00 15.54
N MET A 86 -6.35 -13.93 14.41
CA MET A 86 -6.61 -14.77 13.22
C MET A 86 -5.73 -16.01 13.14
N GLN A 87 -4.84 -16.23 14.14
CA GLN A 87 -3.93 -17.37 14.24
C GLN A 87 -2.99 -17.49 13.02
N LEU A 88 -2.50 -16.35 12.49
CA LEU A 88 -1.57 -16.34 11.36
C LEU A 88 -0.16 -16.70 11.86
N SER A 89 0.41 -17.78 11.32
CA SER A 89 1.76 -18.23 11.63
C SER A 89 2.81 -17.86 10.57
N ASN A 90 2.36 -17.40 9.42
CA ASN A 90 3.16 -17.07 8.25
C ASN A 90 3.49 -15.57 8.12
N VAL A 91 3.14 -14.76 9.13
CA VAL A 91 3.35 -13.30 9.14
C VAL A 91 4.31 -12.91 10.25
N SER A 92 5.34 -12.14 9.90
CA SER A 92 6.27 -11.52 10.84
C SER A 92 6.15 -10.00 10.79
N PHE A 93 6.50 -9.31 11.89
CA PHE A 93 6.36 -7.86 12.01
C PHE A 93 7.70 -7.21 12.35
N ARG A 94 7.94 -6.04 11.75
CA ARG A 94 9.15 -5.26 12.00
C ARG A 94 8.85 -3.77 11.95
N GLN A 95 9.28 -3.02 12.94
CA GLN A 95 9.28 -1.56 12.87
C GLN A 95 10.44 -1.09 11.99
N GLY A 96 10.20 -0.10 11.11
CA GLY A 96 11.26 0.48 10.30
C GLY A 96 10.76 1.50 9.28
N ASP A 97 11.72 2.26 8.75
CA ASP A 97 11.51 3.27 7.72
C ASP A 97 11.55 2.61 6.33
N VAL A 98 10.57 2.94 5.49
CA VAL A 98 10.55 2.52 4.08
C VAL A 98 11.71 3.08 3.27
N GLY A 99 12.24 4.23 3.65
CA GLY A 99 13.39 4.87 2.99
C GLY A 99 14.73 4.22 3.31
N ALA A 100 14.77 3.25 4.27
CA ALA A 100 15.98 2.54 4.68
C ALA A 100 15.63 1.10 5.09
N LEU A 101 15.19 0.28 4.14
CA LEU A 101 14.73 -1.08 4.39
C LEU A 101 15.88 -1.99 4.85
N PRO A 102 15.76 -2.63 6.02
CA PRO A 102 16.82 -3.47 6.60
C PRO A 102 16.83 -4.88 6.00
N PHE A 103 16.74 -4.97 4.68
CA PHE A 103 16.78 -6.21 3.91
C PHE A 103 17.84 -6.13 2.82
N GLU A 104 18.34 -7.29 2.43
CA GLU A 104 19.26 -7.41 1.30
C GLU A 104 18.57 -7.06 -0.02
N ASN A 105 19.38 -6.77 -1.04
CA ASN A 105 18.87 -6.59 -2.40
C ASN A 105 18.12 -7.85 -2.84
N GLU A 106 17.05 -7.67 -3.62
CA GLU A 106 16.39 -8.78 -4.31
C GLU A 106 15.92 -9.90 -3.36
N SER A 107 15.40 -9.52 -2.17
CA SER A 107 14.97 -10.44 -1.12
C SER A 107 13.53 -10.93 -1.30
N PHE A 108 12.67 -10.14 -1.96
CA PHE A 108 11.23 -10.37 -2.01
C PHE A 108 10.71 -10.63 -3.42
N ASP A 109 9.80 -11.58 -3.53
CA ASP A 109 9.09 -11.89 -4.77
C ASP A 109 7.97 -10.87 -5.03
N ILE A 110 7.33 -10.39 -3.95
CA ILE A 110 6.31 -9.35 -3.99
C ILE A 110 6.62 -8.26 -2.96
N VAL A 111 6.49 -6.99 -3.37
CA VAL A 111 6.40 -5.84 -2.45
C VAL A 111 5.01 -5.24 -2.58
N LEU A 112 4.29 -5.11 -1.47
CA LEU A 112 2.95 -4.56 -1.39
C LEU A 112 2.96 -3.23 -0.63
N SER A 113 2.36 -2.17 -1.19
CA SER A 113 2.19 -0.91 -0.49
C SER A 113 0.74 -0.43 -0.54
N GLN A 114 0.02 -0.66 0.55
CA GLN A 114 -1.38 -0.26 0.68
C GLN A 114 -1.50 1.11 1.37
N ASN A 115 -1.88 2.12 0.58
CA ASN A 115 -2.06 3.49 1.09
C ASN A 115 -0.82 4.08 1.79
N GLY A 116 0.38 3.79 1.31
CA GLY A 116 1.65 4.22 1.89
C GLY A 116 2.22 5.49 1.27
N PHE A 117 2.45 5.50 -0.04
CA PHE A 117 3.25 6.52 -0.72
C PHE A 117 2.79 7.98 -0.55
N HIS A 118 1.52 8.23 -0.34
CA HIS A 118 1.06 9.59 -0.04
C HIS A 118 1.44 10.08 1.37
N ALA A 119 1.82 9.17 2.26
CA ALA A 119 2.19 9.47 3.64
C ALA A 119 3.71 9.51 3.87
N PHE A 120 4.51 8.82 3.06
CA PHE A 120 5.96 8.75 3.25
C PHE A 120 6.61 10.13 3.14
N PRO A 121 7.49 10.50 4.10
CA PRO A 121 8.20 11.78 4.07
C PRO A 121 9.19 11.87 2.89
N ASP A 122 10.01 10.85 2.71
CA ASP A 122 10.94 10.71 1.58
C ASP A 122 10.45 9.64 0.60
N LYS A 123 9.70 10.09 -0.40
CA LYS A 123 9.15 9.20 -1.42
C LYS A 123 10.21 8.65 -2.38
N GLU A 124 11.26 9.43 -2.65
CA GLU A 124 12.32 8.98 -3.56
C GLU A 124 13.12 7.85 -2.92
N ALA A 125 13.45 7.95 -1.63
CA ALA A 125 14.04 6.86 -0.90
C ALA A 125 13.12 5.62 -0.87
N ALA A 126 11.81 5.81 -0.63
CA ALA A 126 10.84 4.72 -0.64
C ALA A 126 10.75 4.03 -2.01
N TRP A 127 10.72 4.77 -3.13
CA TRP A 127 10.76 4.20 -4.48
C TRP A 127 12.02 3.39 -4.73
N LYS A 128 13.18 3.94 -4.33
CA LYS A 128 14.48 3.28 -4.50
C LYS A 128 14.56 1.99 -3.68
N GLU A 129 14.16 2.04 -2.43
CA GLU A 129 14.26 0.89 -1.52
C GLU A 129 13.28 -0.23 -1.88
N THR A 130 12.01 0.11 -2.19
CA THR A 130 11.03 -0.90 -2.64
C THR A 130 11.47 -1.58 -3.94
N TYR A 131 12.11 -0.84 -4.85
CA TYR A 131 12.70 -1.42 -6.06
C TYR A 131 13.93 -2.29 -5.75
N ARG A 132 14.81 -1.84 -4.84
CA ARG A 132 16.06 -2.53 -4.47
C ARG A 132 15.78 -3.92 -3.89
N VAL A 133 14.85 -4.01 -2.94
CA VAL A 133 14.53 -5.27 -2.24
C VAL A 133 13.69 -6.25 -3.08
N LEU A 134 13.08 -5.78 -4.16
CA LEU A 134 12.30 -6.60 -5.07
C LEU A 134 13.22 -7.41 -5.99
N LYS A 135 12.97 -8.71 -6.14
CA LYS A 135 13.71 -9.59 -7.06
C LYS A 135 13.50 -9.20 -8.53
N PRO A 136 14.46 -9.46 -9.45
CA PRO A 136 14.21 -9.42 -10.89
C PRO A 136 13.00 -10.29 -11.26
N GLY A 137 12.07 -9.74 -12.03
CA GLY A 137 10.80 -10.40 -12.34
C GLY A 137 9.77 -10.41 -11.19
N GLY A 138 10.12 -9.89 -10.03
CA GLY A 138 9.20 -9.74 -8.89
C GLY A 138 8.16 -8.65 -9.13
N THR A 139 7.08 -8.68 -8.35
CA THR A 139 5.92 -7.80 -8.50
C THR A 139 5.87 -6.74 -7.40
N PHE A 140 5.80 -5.47 -7.79
CA PHE A 140 5.45 -4.37 -6.90
C PHE A 140 4.00 -3.96 -7.15
N CYS A 141 3.16 -3.99 -6.12
CA CYS A 141 1.75 -3.65 -6.27
C CYS A 141 1.22 -2.86 -5.07
N GLY A 142 0.06 -2.24 -5.25
CA GLY A 142 -0.59 -1.49 -4.18
C GLY A 142 -1.49 -0.38 -4.66
N CYS A 143 -1.77 0.55 -3.74
CA CYS A 143 -2.58 1.73 -4.02
C CYS A 143 -2.18 2.90 -3.13
N PHE A 144 -2.43 4.11 -3.59
CA PHE A 144 -2.29 5.33 -2.79
C PHE A 144 -3.02 6.53 -3.42
N TYR A 145 -3.17 7.59 -2.64
CA TYR A 145 -3.78 8.82 -3.11
C TYR A 145 -2.93 9.51 -4.19
N VAL A 146 -3.58 9.91 -5.27
CA VAL A 146 -3.06 10.79 -6.31
C VAL A 146 -3.90 12.06 -6.40
N LYS A 147 -3.24 13.19 -6.69
CA LYS A 147 -3.91 14.48 -6.86
C LYS A 147 -4.42 14.65 -8.29
N GLY A 148 -5.41 15.51 -8.46
CA GLY A 148 -5.92 15.92 -9.76
C GLY A 148 -7.18 15.18 -10.20
N GLU A 149 -7.52 14.03 -9.59
CA GLU A 149 -8.66 13.22 -9.99
C GLU A 149 -10.00 13.75 -9.45
N VAL A 150 -10.04 14.21 -8.21
CA VAL A 150 -11.24 14.76 -7.56
C VAL A 150 -10.89 16.03 -6.80
N SER A 151 -11.18 17.19 -7.36
CA SER A 151 -10.81 18.52 -6.78
C SER A 151 -11.29 18.75 -5.35
N ARG A 152 -12.45 18.18 -4.96
CA ARG A 152 -12.95 18.24 -3.60
C ARG A 152 -12.06 17.45 -2.64
N THR A 153 -11.66 16.25 -3.03
CA THR A 153 -10.73 15.40 -2.25
C THR A 153 -9.41 16.13 -2.05
N ASP A 154 -8.82 16.66 -3.12
CA ASP A 154 -7.55 17.39 -3.06
C ASP A 154 -7.60 18.57 -2.08
N ARG A 155 -8.70 19.32 -2.10
CA ARG A 155 -8.91 20.45 -1.19
C ARG A 155 -8.97 20.01 0.28
N LEU A 156 -9.67 18.90 0.56
CA LEU A 156 -9.80 18.35 1.90
C LEU A 156 -8.49 17.73 2.40
N ILE A 157 -7.76 17.02 1.54
CA ILE A 157 -6.43 16.48 1.85
C ILE A 157 -5.49 17.61 2.25
N ASN A 158 -5.35 18.65 1.42
CA ASN A 158 -4.46 19.77 1.69
C ASN A 158 -4.87 20.55 2.97
N ARG A 159 -6.17 20.71 3.22
CA ARG A 159 -6.66 21.48 4.37
C ARG A 159 -6.53 20.76 5.70
N PHE A 160 -6.72 19.43 5.73
CA PHE A 160 -6.82 18.66 6.96
C PHE A 160 -5.71 17.62 7.13
N TYR A 161 -5.43 16.80 6.12
CA TYR A 161 -4.54 15.65 6.26
C TYR A 161 -3.07 16.08 6.23
N VAL A 162 -2.71 17.01 5.34
CA VAL A 162 -1.36 17.58 5.29
C VAL A 162 -1.04 18.35 6.56
N LYS A 163 -1.97 19.21 7.04
CA LYS A 163 -1.77 19.98 8.27
C LYS A 163 -1.61 19.13 9.53
N LYS A 164 -2.18 17.93 9.54
CA LYS A 164 -2.04 16.96 10.65
C LYS A 164 -0.84 16.03 10.48
N GLY A 165 -0.07 16.16 9.42
CA GLY A 165 1.08 15.31 9.15
C GLY A 165 0.73 13.88 8.70
N TYR A 166 -0.53 13.62 8.33
CA TYR A 166 -0.94 12.30 7.85
C TYR A 166 -0.55 12.06 6.40
N PHE A 167 -0.42 13.13 5.63
CA PHE A 167 -0.05 13.11 4.21
C PHE A 167 1.09 14.09 3.97
N SER A 168 2.09 13.64 3.22
CA SER A 168 3.32 14.39 2.94
C SER A 168 3.37 14.77 1.45
N PRO A 169 3.25 16.06 1.07
CA PRO A 169 3.50 16.48 -0.31
C PRO A 169 5.01 16.37 -0.66
N PRO A 170 5.38 16.35 -1.97
CA PRO A 170 4.49 16.46 -3.13
C PRO A 170 3.71 15.18 -3.39
N PHE A 171 2.55 15.30 -4.05
CA PHE A 171 1.71 14.16 -4.44
C PHE A 171 1.87 13.86 -5.92
N GLU A 172 1.90 12.57 -6.27
CA GLU A 172 1.83 12.13 -7.66
C GLU A 172 0.46 12.48 -8.28
N THR A 173 0.48 12.71 -9.58
CA THR A 173 -0.71 12.64 -10.45
C THR A 173 -0.73 11.29 -11.15
N MET A 174 -1.82 10.93 -11.81
CA MET A 174 -1.86 9.72 -12.64
C MET A 174 -0.79 9.74 -13.74
N GLU A 175 -0.54 10.92 -14.35
CA GLU A 175 0.47 11.10 -15.39
C GLU A 175 1.90 10.92 -14.86
N SER A 176 2.25 11.61 -13.74
CA SER A 176 3.58 11.49 -13.14
C SER A 176 3.86 10.07 -12.65
N LEU A 177 2.85 9.42 -12.05
CA LEU A 177 2.95 8.04 -11.61
C LEU A 177 3.14 7.09 -12.79
N ASN A 178 2.36 7.24 -13.86
CA ASN A 178 2.52 6.42 -15.07
C ASN A 178 3.93 6.55 -15.68
N THR A 179 4.45 7.76 -15.77
CA THR A 179 5.80 8.03 -16.27
C THR A 179 6.86 7.36 -15.40
N ARG A 180 6.75 7.49 -14.07
CA ARG A 180 7.67 6.86 -13.12
C ARG A 180 7.66 5.33 -13.23
N LEU A 181 6.47 4.72 -13.19
CA LEU A 181 6.35 3.28 -13.21
C LEU A 181 6.90 2.69 -14.52
N ASN A 182 6.58 3.27 -15.67
CA ASN A 182 7.08 2.80 -16.96
C ASN A 182 8.61 3.01 -17.14
N SER A 183 9.20 3.98 -16.44
CA SER A 183 10.67 4.15 -16.47
C SER A 183 11.40 3.07 -15.66
N LEU A 184 10.84 2.63 -14.55
CA LEU A 184 11.47 1.70 -13.62
C LEU A 184 11.18 0.23 -13.94
N TYR A 185 9.95 -0.10 -14.34
CA TYR A 185 9.47 -1.48 -14.45
C TYR A 185 9.35 -1.93 -15.91
N ALA A 186 9.37 -3.25 -16.12
CA ALA A 186 9.20 -3.86 -17.45
C ALA A 186 7.74 -3.87 -17.90
N GLU A 187 6.85 -4.16 -16.95
CA GLU A 187 5.40 -4.19 -17.17
C GLU A 187 4.72 -3.35 -16.12
N THR A 188 3.71 -2.60 -16.54
CA THR A 188 2.94 -1.73 -15.64
C THR A 188 1.45 -1.84 -15.94
N LYS A 189 0.66 -2.12 -14.91
CA LYS A 189 -0.80 -1.95 -14.93
C LYS A 189 -1.13 -0.85 -13.93
N LEU A 190 -1.83 0.17 -14.39
CA LEU A 190 -2.17 1.36 -13.60
C LEU A 190 -3.61 1.76 -13.87
N GLY A 191 -4.34 2.10 -12.83
CA GLY A 191 -5.67 2.66 -12.93
C GLY A 191 -6.03 3.44 -11.67
N SER A 192 -7.21 4.05 -11.65
CA SER A 192 -7.70 4.77 -10.48
C SER A 192 -9.16 4.47 -10.18
N VAL A 193 -9.52 4.57 -8.92
CA VAL A 193 -10.90 4.70 -8.44
C VAL A 193 -10.97 6.00 -7.68
N LYS A 194 -11.60 7.02 -8.28
CA LYS A 194 -11.58 8.39 -7.78
C LYS A 194 -10.12 8.86 -7.60
N SER A 195 -9.75 9.38 -6.44
CA SER A 195 -8.38 9.85 -6.12
C SER A 195 -7.45 8.75 -5.58
N ILE A 196 -7.80 7.47 -5.69
CA ILE A 196 -6.92 6.37 -5.31
C ILE A 196 -6.41 5.67 -6.57
N ALA A 197 -5.13 5.80 -6.85
CA ALA A 197 -4.46 4.99 -7.86
C ALA A 197 -4.23 3.58 -7.32
N TYR A 198 -4.39 2.57 -8.15
CA TYR A 198 -3.96 1.19 -7.92
C TYR A 198 -3.02 0.78 -9.05
N PHE A 199 -2.03 -0.03 -8.72
CA PHE A 199 -1.01 -0.43 -9.68
C PHE A 199 -0.46 -1.82 -9.39
N SER A 200 0.07 -2.45 -10.44
CA SER A 200 0.98 -3.59 -10.34
C SER A 200 2.06 -3.48 -11.41
N CYS A 201 3.30 -3.75 -11.02
CA CYS A 201 4.47 -3.58 -11.86
C CYS A 201 5.40 -4.77 -11.72
N VAL A 202 6.05 -5.18 -12.80
CA VAL A 202 7.04 -6.26 -12.81
C VAL A 202 8.44 -5.66 -12.96
N LYS A 203 9.37 -6.00 -12.04
CA LYS A 203 10.76 -5.53 -12.10
C LYS A 203 11.46 -6.12 -13.32
N LYS A 204 12.27 -5.32 -14.01
CA LYS A 204 13.11 -5.75 -15.13
C LYS A 204 14.00 -6.92 -14.68
N ARG A 205 14.17 -7.89 -15.56
CA ARG A 205 15.09 -9.03 -15.36
C ARG A 205 16.53 -8.62 -15.59
#